data_7f88e837d5d3e036f38e698f78fef6c8
#
_entry.id   7f88e837d5d3e036f38e698f78fef6c8
#
_cell.length_a   1.000
_cell.length_b   1.000
_cell.length_c   1.000
_cell.angle_alpha   90.00
_cell.angle_beta   90.00
_cell.angle_gamma   90.00
#
_symmetry.space_group_name_H-M   'P 1'
#
loop_
_entity.id
_entity.type
_entity.pdbx_description
1 polymer ?
#
loop_
_entity_poly.entity_id
_entity_poly.type
_entity_poly.pdbx_seq_one_letter_code
_entity_poly.pdbx_strand_id
1 'polypeptide(L)'
;MTIEFSNFSFRYESLDKPTLKNINLRIEKGEKIVIIGPSGSGKSTLGQCLNGLIPHAIKGETSGTLTINGQDTAPFDMHQYTEQVGTVLQDTDSQFVGLSIGEDIAFALENQLTSNIDMYPLVKATAKMVDLEQMLDRSPHDLSGGQKQRVSLAGILVDDVDILLFDEPLAALDPKTGKKTIEIIDDLHRETGKTIVVIEHRLEDVLHRSVDRIILMESGEIIADTTPDEVLASPLLEDYGIREPLYISALKEAGCAIEGDAKPSSLTTLPLEQYKPAVQAWFDGSTAQPPKTPAETLLEVRGLTYSYDGEKNALEDVSFDIKRGEFVSVLGKNGSGKSTITKLIMGVIEADSGSMSMNGQDLNELTIFERSQKVGVVMQNPNHMISHHMIFDEVAFGLRNRGIEEKQIEAKVLEVLELCGLSKYRHWPIEALSYGQKKRVTIASILVLEPELLILDEPTAGQDYRNYTSMLSFIEKLNRELGVTVMIISHDMHLVLEYTTRSIVIADSKLVADAPMTQVFSSPELLDQANLTTTSLFELATKVGIKDTNGFMQHFINVEKAHRQQKSSEVNQPEKAVA
;
A
#
# COMPACT_ATOMS: atom_id res chain seq x y z
N MET A 1 12.56 30.15 7.99
CA MET A 1 11.55 29.90 6.97
C MET A 1 12.22 29.23 5.79
N THR A 2 11.78 28.04 5.45
CA THR A 2 12.45 27.26 4.40
C THR A 2 11.59 27.18 3.15
N ILE A 3 10.27 26.97 3.28
CA ILE A 3 9.35 26.83 2.15
C ILE A 3 8.12 27.70 2.41
N GLU A 4 7.67 28.45 1.41
CA GLU A 4 6.41 29.21 1.48
C GLU A 4 5.68 29.20 0.15
N PHE A 5 4.47 28.65 0.15
CA PHE A 5 3.48 28.80 -0.89
C PHE A 5 2.54 29.93 -0.50
N SER A 6 2.37 30.94 -1.37
CA SER A 6 1.49 32.08 -1.12
C SER A 6 0.48 32.21 -2.27
N ASN A 7 -0.80 31.96 -1.96
CA ASN A 7 -1.92 31.94 -2.93
C ASN A 7 -1.58 31.11 -4.19
N PHE A 8 -0.84 30.02 -4.01
CA PHE A 8 -0.30 29.24 -5.11
C PHE A 8 -1.38 28.33 -5.70
N SER A 9 -1.51 28.34 -7.02
CA SER A 9 -2.41 27.45 -7.76
C SER A 9 -1.69 26.89 -8.97
N PHE A 10 -2.04 25.64 -9.33
CA PHE A 10 -1.49 24.98 -10.52
C PHE A 10 -2.58 24.21 -11.27
N ARG A 11 -2.55 24.29 -12.60
CA ARG A 11 -3.41 23.57 -13.52
C ARG A 11 -2.57 22.87 -14.59
N TYR A 12 -2.70 21.56 -14.72
CA TYR A 12 -2.10 20.82 -15.84
C TYR A 12 -2.65 21.33 -17.17
N GLU A 13 -1.82 21.37 -18.21
CA GLU A 13 -2.23 21.79 -19.57
C GLU A 13 -3.38 20.92 -20.12
N SER A 14 -3.44 19.65 -19.73
CA SER A 14 -4.46 18.67 -20.14
C SER A 14 -5.79 18.79 -19.37
N LEU A 15 -5.89 19.62 -18.34
CA LEU A 15 -7.05 19.73 -17.46
C LEU A 15 -7.70 21.12 -17.54
N ASP A 16 -9.05 21.17 -17.48
CA ASP A 16 -9.79 22.43 -17.44
C ASP A 16 -9.79 23.09 -16.06
N LYS A 17 -9.59 22.32 -15.00
CA LYS A 17 -9.66 22.80 -13.62
C LYS A 17 -8.30 22.73 -12.92
N PRO A 18 -8.01 23.69 -12.02
CA PRO A 18 -6.79 23.66 -11.23
C PRO A 18 -6.73 22.40 -10.36
N THR A 19 -5.54 21.77 -10.32
CA THR A 19 -5.23 20.66 -9.44
C THR A 19 -4.80 21.13 -8.05
N LEU A 20 -4.10 22.27 -7.98
CA LEU A 20 -3.83 22.98 -6.72
C LEU A 20 -4.57 24.32 -6.74
N LYS A 21 -5.22 24.67 -5.63
CA LYS A 21 -6.08 25.84 -5.53
C LYS A 21 -5.72 26.65 -4.30
N ASN A 22 -5.22 27.85 -4.52
CA ASN A 22 -4.95 28.82 -3.47
C ASN A 22 -4.21 28.25 -2.26
N ILE A 23 -3.16 27.47 -2.53
CA ILE A 23 -2.32 26.88 -1.49
C ILE A 23 -1.60 28.00 -0.74
N ASN A 24 -1.78 28.02 0.58
CA ASN A 24 -1.05 28.85 1.52
C ASN A 24 -0.43 27.92 2.56
N LEU A 25 0.88 27.69 2.45
CA LEU A 25 1.62 26.74 3.29
C LEU A 25 2.98 27.32 3.63
N ARG A 26 3.34 27.30 4.90
CA ARG A 26 4.65 27.71 5.37
C ARG A 26 5.28 26.57 6.16
N ILE A 27 6.51 26.20 5.81
CA ILE A 27 7.28 25.16 6.49
C ILE A 27 8.57 25.81 6.99
N GLU A 28 8.86 25.67 8.27
CA GLU A 28 10.04 26.23 8.90
C GLU A 28 11.26 25.35 8.69
N LYS A 29 12.45 25.94 8.83
CA LYS A 29 13.70 25.18 8.74
C LYS A 29 13.81 24.16 9.85
N GLY A 30 14.15 22.92 9.49
CA GLY A 30 14.26 21.79 10.41
C GLY A 30 12.94 21.22 10.89
N GLU A 31 11.82 21.57 10.25
CA GLU A 31 10.52 20.99 10.53
C GLU A 31 10.35 19.65 9.79
N LYS A 32 9.75 18.67 10.45
CA LYS A 32 9.36 17.40 9.83
C LYS A 32 7.84 17.34 9.71
N ILE A 33 7.32 17.44 8.48
CA ILE A 33 5.89 17.43 8.21
C ILE A 33 5.46 16.21 7.40
N VAL A 34 4.19 15.85 7.54
CA VAL A 34 3.55 14.81 6.73
C VAL A 34 2.36 15.41 5.99
N ILE A 35 2.30 15.16 4.68
CA ILE A 35 1.18 15.55 3.82
C ILE A 35 0.34 14.30 3.58
N ILE A 36 -0.92 14.34 4.02
CA ILE A 36 -1.89 13.26 3.86
C ILE A 36 -3.09 13.75 3.05
N GLY A 37 -3.90 12.82 2.56
CA GLY A 37 -5.13 13.10 1.81
C GLY A 37 -5.48 11.95 0.88
N PRO A 38 -6.70 11.89 0.35
CA PRO A 38 -7.10 10.86 -0.60
C PRO A 38 -6.33 10.98 -1.94
N SER A 39 -6.42 9.93 -2.76
CA SER A 39 -5.84 9.94 -4.11
C SER A 39 -6.47 11.04 -4.95
N GLY A 40 -5.64 11.77 -5.69
CA GLY A 40 -6.10 12.91 -6.48
C GLY A 40 -6.31 14.21 -5.70
N SER A 41 -5.98 14.27 -4.40
CA SER A 41 -6.08 15.50 -3.61
C SER A 41 -5.01 16.56 -3.95
N GLY A 42 -3.99 16.21 -4.75
CA GLY A 42 -2.95 17.15 -5.19
C GLY A 42 -1.60 17.01 -4.46
N LYS A 43 -1.43 16.04 -3.55
CA LYS A 43 -0.18 15.85 -2.76
C LYS A 43 1.07 15.72 -3.62
N SER A 44 1.10 14.76 -4.54
CA SER A 44 2.25 14.55 -5.42
C SER A 44 2.46 15.74 -6.36
N THR A 45 1.38 16.44 -6.78
CA THR A 45 1.49 17.68 -7.55
C THR A 45 2.16 18.78 -6.72
N LEU A 46 1.82 18.91 -5.43
CA LEU A 46 2.50 19.84 -4.52
C LEU A 46 3.98 19.49 -4.36
N GLY A 47 4.31 18.20 -4.20
CA GLY A 47 5.70 17.71 -4.18
C GLY A 47 6.45 18.02 -5.49
N GLN A 48 5.79 17.84 -6.64
CA GLN A 48 6.37 18.16 -7.96
C GLN A 48 6.61 19.66 -8.18
N CYS A 49 5.80 20.53 -7.55
CA CYS A 49 6.10 21.96 -7.53
C CYS A 49 7.31 22.26 -6.64
N LEU A 50 7.44 21.56 -5.50
CA LEU A 50 8.52 21.77 -4.56
C LEU A 50 9.89 21.32 -5.13
N ASN A 51 9.94 20.23 -5.90
CA ASN A 51 11.17 19.71 -6.48
C ASN A 51 11.47 20.22 -7.90
N GLY A 52 10.66 21.14 -8.44
CA GLY A 52 10.86 21.77 -9.74
C GLY A 52 10.47 20.93 -10.95
N LEU A 53 9.96 19.69 -10.80
CA LEU A 53 9.37 18.96 -11.93
C LEU A 53 8.24 19.76 -12.58
N ILE A 54 7.50 20.52 -11.78
CA ILE A 54 6.60 21.57 -12.24
C ILE A 54 7.32 22.92 -12.00
N PRO A 55 7.53 23.74 -13.02
CA PRO A 55 7.00 23.66 -14.41
C PRO A 55 7.97 23.02 -15.43
N HIS A 56 9.16 22.57 -15.03
CA HIS A 56 10.24 22.26 -15.99
C HIS A 56 10.01 21.00 -16.83
N ALA A 57 9.58 19.91 -16.21
CA ALA A 57 9.28 18.64 -16.89
C ALA A 57 7.79 18.49 -17.19
N ILE A 58 6.95 19.04 -16.34
CA ILE A 58 5.49 18.92 -16.40
C ILE A 58 4.90 20.30 -16.69
N LYS A 59 4.20 20.41 -17.84
CA LYS A 59 3.63 21.66 -18.32
C LYS A 59 2.28 21.97 -17.67
N GLY A 60 2.07 23.25 -17.40
CA GLY A 60 0.82 23.76 -16.85
C GLY A 60 0.91 25.24 -16.55
N GLU A 61 -0.16 25.76 -15.99
CA GLU A 61 -0.26 27.16 -15.59
C GLU A 61 -0.13 27.27 -14.06
N THR A 62 0.80 28.12 -13.62
CA THR A 62 0.98 28.46 -12.20
C THR A 62 0.50 29.88 -11.92
N SER A 63 -0.01 30.12 -10.73
CA SER A 63 -0.28 31.46 -10.20
C SER A 63 0.07 31.50 -8.71
N GLY A 64 0.27 32.70 -8.16
CA GLY A 64 0.83 32.86 -6.82
C GLY A 64 2.34 32.70 -6.80
N THR A 65 2.94 32.47 -5.63
CA THR A 65 4.40 32.37 -5.47
C THR A 65 4.77 31.14 -4.64
N LEU A 66 5.90 30.54 -5.01
CA LEU A 66 6.64 29.57 -4.19
C LEU A 66 8.02 30.15 -3.90
N THR A 67 8.39 30.21 -2.63
CA THR A 67 9.76 30.58 -2.23
C THR A 67 10.40 29.42 -1.48
N ILE A 68 11.69 29.21 -1.75
CA ILE A 68 12.55 28.25 -1.04
C ILE A 68 13.73 29.02 -0.46
N ASN A 69 14.01 28.85 0.81
CA ASN A 69 15.06 29.58 1.54
C ASN A 69 14.98 31.12 1.33
N GLY A 70 13.74 31.65 1.20
CA GLY A 70 13.47 33.06 0.98
C GLY A 70 13.71 33.55 -0.45
N GLN A 71 14.02 32.68 -1.39
CA GLN A 71 14.18 33.00 -2.82
C GLN A 71 12.95 32.59 -3.60
N ASP A 72 12.49 33.46 -4.48
CA ASP A 72 11.40 33.13 -5.42
C ASP A 72 11.89 32.07 -6.41
N THR A 73 11.12 31.00 -6.56
CA THR A 73 11.49 29.88 -7.44
C THR A 73 11.11 30.08 -8.90
N ALA A 74 10.36 31.12 -9.24
CA ALA A 74 9.95 31.40 -10.61
C ALA A 74 11.13 31.50 -11.62
N PRO A 75 12.29 32.08 -11.27
CA PRO A 75 13.45 32.10 -12.15
C PRO A 75 14.37 30.87 -12.05
N PHE A 76 14.10 29.93 -11.13
CA PHE A 76 14.98 28.76 -10.93
C PHE A 76 14.98 27.85 -12.17
N ASP A 77 16.16 27.34 -12.52
CA ASP A 77 16.28 26.18 -13.38
C ASP A 77 16.29 24.85 -12.57
N MET A 78 16.32 23.72 -13.25
CA MET A 78 16.33 22.41 -12.58
C MET A 78 17.53 22.22 -11.65
N HIS A 79 18.70 22.76 -12.02
CA HIS A 79 19.90 22.65 -11.19
C HIS A 79 19.73 23.38 -9.86
N GLN A 80 19.20 24.59 -9.89
CA GLN A 80 18.92 25.38 -8.69
C GLN A 80 17.90 24.70 -7.76
N TYR A 81 16.91 23.99 -8.31
CA TYR A 81 16.00 23.18 -7.49
C TYR A 81 16.71 21.98 -6.84
N THR A 82 17.56 21.26 -7.59
CA THR A 82 18.28 20.09 -7.04
C THR A 82 19.29 20.46 -5.96
N GLU A 83 19.83 21.67 -5.98
CA GLU A 83 20.68 22.22 -4.89
C GLU A 83 19.88 22.48 -3.59
N GLN A 84 18.56 22.64 -3.66
CA GLN A 84 17.72 22.96 -2.51
C GLN A 84 16.95 21.76 -1.99
N VAL A 85 16.45 20.90 -2.90
CA VAL A 85 15.49 19.83 -2.59
C VAL A 85 15.95 18.51 -3.16
N GLY A 86 16.27 17.58 -2.29
CA GLY A 86 16.50 16.18 -2.65
C GLY A 86 15.17 15.39 -2.57
N THR A 87 14.89 14.57 -3.59
CA THR A 87 13.62 13.84 -3.67
C THR A 87 13.82 12.34 -3.80
N VAL A 88 13.20 11.57 -2.90
CA VAL A 88 12.98 10.12 -3.06
C VAL A 88 11.61 9.92 -3.67
N LEU A 89 11.56 9.35 -4.89
CA LEU A 89 10.32 9.09 -5.62
C LEU A 89 9.66 7.77 -5.14
N GLN A 90 8.35 7.66 -5.39
CA GLN A 90 7.56 6.46 -5.12
C GLN A 90 8.13 5.21 -5.82
N ASP A 91 8.50 5.34 -7.10
CA ASP A 91 9.18 4.29 -7.87
C ASP A 91 10.69 4.50 -7.86
N THR A 92 11.36 3.87 -6.90
CA THR A 92 12.81 3.96 -6.75
C THR A 92 13.58 3.30 -7.92
N ASP A 93 13.00 2.31 -8.61
CA ASP A 93 13.63 1.66 -9.75
C ASP A 93 13.81 2.63 -10.93
N SER A 94 12.93 3.60 -11.07
CA SER A 94 13.02 4.64 -12.10
C SER A 94 14.07 5.72 -11.81
N GLN A 95 14.62 5.76 -10.60
CA GLN A 95 15.66 6.72 -10.21
C GLN A 95 17.07 6.24 -10.50
N PHE A 96 17.32 4.92 -10.65
CA PHE A 96 18.65 4.38 -10.81
C PHE A 96 19.23 4.66 -12.19
N VAL A 97 20.42 5.26 -12.19
CA VAL A 97 21.20 5.60 -13.38
C VAL A 97 22.53 4.83 -13.41
N GLY A 98 23.13 4.60 -12.23
CA GLY A 98 24.38 3.88 -12.06
C GLY A 98 24.26 2.38 -12.33
N LEU A 99 25.31 1.76 -12.85
CA LEU A 99 25.43 0.31 -13.00
C LEU A 99 25.72 -0.37 -11.65
N SER A 100 26.34 0.36 -10.73
CA SER A 100 26.60 -0.06 -9.35
C SER A 100 26.01 0.93 -8.35
N ILE A 101 25.82 0.50 -7.10
CA ILE A 101 25.36 1.36 -6.00
C ILE A 101 26.30 2.55 -5.82
N GLY A 102 27.61 2.32 -5.90
CA GLY A 102 28.60 3.38 -5.76
C GLY A 102 28.50 4.45 -6.85
N GLU A 103 28.29 4.03 -8.11
CA GLU A 103 28.06 4.95 -9.24
C GLU A 103 26.75 5.72 -9.10
N ASP A 104 25.70 5.05 -8.64
CA ASP A 104 24.39 5.70 -8.43
C ASP A 104 24.44 6.77 -7.36
N ILE A 105 25.11 6.51 -6.23
CA ILE A 105 25.34 7.51 -5.18
C ILE A 105 26.25 8.64 -5.69
N ALA A 106 27.26 8.33 -6.51
CA ALA A 106 28.20 9.32 -7.05
C ALA A 106 27.56 10.25 -8.09
N PHE A 107 26.45 9.87 -8.70
CA PHE A 107 25.86 10.53 -9.86
C PHE A 107 25.60 12.04 -9.63
N ALA A 108 25.13 12.42 -8.45
CA ALA A 108 24.92 13.82 -8.11
C ALA A 108 26.24 14.61 -8.07
N LEU A 109 27.27 14.03 -7.45
CA LEU A 109 28.61 14.64 -7.39
C LEU A 109 29.28 14.75 -8.76
N GLU A 110 29.03 13.79 -9.65
CA GLU A 110 29.50 13.85 -11.05
C GLU A 110 28.87 15.04 -11.79
N ASN A 111 27.57 15.27 -11.61
CA ASN A 111 26.88 16.42 -12.19
C ASN A 111 27.42 17.77 -11.67
N GLN A 112 27.95 17.80 -10.45
CA GLN A 112 28.61 18.97 -9.85
C GLN A 112 30.09 19.09 -10.26
N LEU A 113 30.60 18.20 -11.10
CA LEU A 113 32.01 18.16 -11.52
C LEU A 113 32.98 17.96 -10.34
N THR A 114 32.56 17.28 -9.28
CA THR A 114 33.39 16.94 -8.13
C THR A 114 34.56 16.05 -8.56
N SER A 115 35.77 16.30 -8.05
CA SER A 115 36.94 15.48 -8.41
C SER A 115 36.80 14.05 -7.87
N ASN A 116 37.31 13.04 -8.61
CA ASN A 116 37.27 11.63 -8.17
C ASN A 116 37.95 11.41 -6.80
N ILE A 117 38.94 12.23 -6.44
CA ILE A 117 39.66 12.14 -5.17
C ILE A 117 38.72 12.52 -4.02
N ASP A 118 37.88 13.53 -4.21
CA ASP A 118 36.95 14.03 -3.20
C ASP A 118 35.63 13.21 -3.19
N MET A 119 35.22 12.69 -4.35
CA MET A 119 33.98 11.95 -4.55
C MET A 119 33.96 10.62 -3.78
N TYR A 120 35.02 9.81 -3.88
CA TYR A 120 35.04 8.45 -3.29
C TYR A 120 34.87 8.44 -1.76
N PRO A 121 35.52 9.32 -0.97
CA PRO A 121 35.28 9.42 0.47
C PRO A 121 33.85 9.83 0.81
N LEU A 122 33.23 10.73 0.03
CA LEU A 122 31.85 11.18 0.25
C LEU A 122 30.86 10.04 -0.02
N VAL A 123 30.98 9.34 -1.16
CA VAL A 123 30.14 8.17 -1.48
C VAL A 123 30.24 7.12 -0.37
N LYS A 124 31.44 6.80 0.09
CA LYS A 124 31.65 5.82 1.15
C LYS A 124 31.05 6.25 2.48
N ALA A 125 31.20 7.53 2.85
CA ALA A 125 30.62 8.07 4.07
C ALA A 125 29.09 8.03 4.03
N THR A 126 28.49 8.45 2.91
CA THR A 126 27.03 8.44 2.72
C THR A 126 26.47 7.02 2.69
N ALA A 127 27.13 6.08 1.98
CA ALA A 127 26.74 4.68 1.98
C ALA A 127 26.75 4.05 3.39
N LYS A 128 27.68 4.46 4.24
CA LYS A 128 27.74 4.02 5.64
C LYS A 128 26.54 4.53 6.46
N MET A 129 26.07 5.77 6.24
CA MET A 129 24.90 6.33 6.94
C MET A 129 23.62 5.52 6.70
N VAL A 130 23.55 4.84 5.55
CA VAL A 130 22.38 4.04 5.16
C VAL A 130 22.62 2.53 5.13
N ASP A 131 23.68 2.03 5.78
CA ASP A 131 24.06 0.61 5.86
C ASP A 131 24.30 -0.06 4.48
N LEU A 132 24.93 0.63 3.54
CA LEU A 132 25.25 0.11 2.20
C LEU A 132 26.75 -0.01 1.91
N GLU A 133 27.63 0.32 2.87
CA GLU A 133 29.08 0.37 2.67
C GLU A 133 29.69 -0.90 2.05
N GLN A 134 29.14 -2.08 2.41
CA GLN A 134 29.63 -3.38 1.94
C GLN A 134 29.06 -3.82 0.58
N MET A 135 28.23 -2.98 -0.05
CA MET A 135 27.47 -3.36 -1.24
C MET A 135 27.71 -2.44 -2.44
N LEU A 136 28.67 -1.51 -2.33
CA LEU A 136 28.91 -0.46 -3.34
C LEU A 136 29.13 -0.97 -4.77
N ASP A 137 29.71 -2.18 -4.93
CA ASP A 137 30.00 -2.79 -6.23
C ASP A 137 28.81 -3.61 -6.81
N ARG A 138 27.68 -3.71 -6.06
CA ARG A 138 26.52 -4.45 -6.54
C ARG A 138 25.65 -3.60 -7.45
N SER A 139 24.92 -4.27 -8.36
CA SER A 139 23.89 -3.62 -9.17
C SER A 139 22.70 -3.18 -8.30
N PRO A 140 22.16 -1.95 -8.44
CA PRO A 140 20.94 -1.52 -7.77
C PRO A 140 19.73 -2.42 -8.08
N HIS A 141 19.69 -3.03 -9.27
CA HIS A 141 18.58 -3.88 -9.71
C HIS A 141 18.50 -5.22 -8.95
N ASP A 142 19.61 -5.69 -8.37
CA ASP A 142 19.68 -6.95 -7.61
C ASP A 142 19.27 -6.79 -6.14
N LEU A 143 18.85 -5.58 -5.75
CA LEU A 143 18.55 -5.24 -4.38
C LEU A 143 17.08 -5.50 -4.00
N SER A 144 16.84 -5.71 -2.70
CA SER A 144 15.48 -5.68 -2.15
C SER A 144 14.92 -4.24 -2.18
N GLY A 145 13.58 -4.09 -2.13
CA GLY A 145 12.94 -2.77 -2.14
C GLY A 145 13.46 -1.81 -1.07
N GLY A 146 13.69 -2.28 0.16
CA GLY A 146 14.27 -1.47 1.22
C GLY A 146 15.74 -1.10 1.00
N GLN A 147 16.52 -1.97 0.35
CA GLN A 147 17.88 -1.61 -0.07
C GLN A 147 17.86 -0.58 -1.19
N LYS A 148 16.98 -0.72 -2.16
CA LYS A 148 16.76 0.26 -3.24
C LYS A 148 16.44 1.65 -2.71
N GLN A 149 15.52 1.74 -1.75
CA GLN A 149 15.22 3.03 -1.11
C GLN A 149 16.42 3.63 -0.40
N ARG A 150 17.24 2.81 0.27
CA ARG A 150 18.47 3.30 0.90
C ARG A 150 19.49 3.80 -0.12
N VAL A 151 19.57 3.19 -1.30
CA VAL A 151 20.42 3.70 -2.40
C VAL A 151 19.90 5.06 -2.86
N SER A 152 18.60 5.19 -3.15
CA SER A 152 17.99 6.47 -3.54
C SER A 152 18.20 7.54 -2.47
N LEU A 153 18.04 7.19 -1.19
CA LEU A 153 18.31 8.09 -0.08
C LEU A 153 19.77 8.53 -0.04
N ALA A 154 20.72 7.60 -0.21
CA ALA A 154 22.14 7.93 -0.26
C ALA A 154 22.49 8.87 -1.43
N GLY A 155 21.90 8.63 -2.61
CA GLY A 155 22.09 9.48 -3.79
C GLY A 155 21.65 10.94 -3.60
N ILE A 156 20.70 11.18 -2.68
CA ILE A 156 20.28 12.55 -2.33
C ILE A 156 21.08 13.13 -1.17
N LEU A 157 21.50 12.29 -0.22
CA LEU A 157 22.24 12.75 0.96
C LEU A 157 23.66 13.19 0.63
N VAL A 158 24.22 12.66 -0.43
CA VAL A 158 25.60 12.99 -0.85
C VAL A 158 25.74 14.46 -1.26
N ASP A 159 24.63 15.10 -1.67
CA ASP A 159 24.57 16.52 -2.09
C ASP A 159 24.38 17.52 -0.95
N ASP A 160 24.19 17.06 0.27
CA ASP A 160 23.98 17.89 1.47
C ASP A 160 22.86 18.96 1.33
N VAL A 161 21.75 18.62 0.64
CA VAL A 161 20.58 19.50 0.47
C VAL A 161 19.88 19.82 1.79
N ASP A 162 19.26 21.01 1.90
CA ASP A 162 18.56 21.46 3.12
C ASP A 162 17.18 20.81 3.30
N ILE A 163 16.52 20.43 2.21
CA ILE A 163 15.14 19.93 2.19
C ILE A 163 15.12 18.52 1.59
N LEU A 164 14.45 17.59 2.26
CA LEU A 164 14.25 16.22 1.80
C LEU A 164 12.76 15.97 1.60
N LEU A 165 12.39 15.64 0.36
CA LEU A 165 11.03 15.26 -0.03
C LEU A 165 10.96 13.75 -0.26
N PHE A 166 10.03 13.09 0.43
CA PHE A 166 9.74 11.67 0.28
C PHE A 166 8.31 11.52 -0.28
N ASP A 167 8.18 11.03 -1.50
CA ASP A 167 6.87 10.78 -2.13
C ASP A 167 6.53 9.28 -2.02
N GLU A 168 5.63 8.95 -1.11
CA GLU A 168 5.18 7.59 -0.77
C GLU A 168 6.31 6.58 -0.50
N PRO A 169 7.24 6.88 0.44
CA PRO A 169 8.41 6.05 0.67
C PRO A 169 8.10 4.65 1.21
N LEU A 170 6.86 4.36 1.61
CA LEU A 170 6.44 3.06 2.16
C LEU A 170 5.69 2.17 1.17
N ALA A 171 5.37 2.67 -0.03
CA ALA A 171 4.41 2.03 -0.95
C ALA A 171 4.74 0.59 -1.37
N ALA A 172 6.04 0.25 -1.52
CA ALA A 172 6.50 -1.07 -1.98
C ALA A 172 7.20 -1.91 -0.90
N LEU A 173 7.14 -1.48 0.38
CA LEU A 173 7.88 -2.09 1.47
C LEU A 173 7.02 -3.01 2.33
N ASP A 174 7.61 -4.12 2.76
CA ASP A 174 7.06 -4.91 3.84
C ASP A 174 7.05 -4.11 5.17
N PRO A 175 6.17 -4.46 6.13
CA PRO A 175 5.90 -3.63 7.31
C PRO A 175 7.14 -3.33 8.15
N LYS A 176 8.02 -4.31 8.36
CA LYS A 176 9.24 -4.14 9.16
C LYS A 176 10.25 -3.23 8.47
N THR A 177 10.42 -3.41 7.15
CA THR A 177 11.27 -2.55 6.33
C THR A 177 10.72 -1.13 6.28
N GLY A 178 9.39 -0.96 6.17
CA GLY A 178 8.74 0.35 6.22
C GLY A 178 9.01 1.09 7.54
N LYS A 179 8.84 0.43 8.69
CA LYS A 179 9.18 1.02 10.00
C LYS A 179 10.65 1.42 10.08
N LYS A 180 11.56 0.56 9.61
CA LYS A 180 13.00 0.88 9.57
C LYS A 180 13.29 2.09 8.67
N THR A 181 12.60 2.24 7.57
CA THR A 181 12.73 3.42 6.69
C THR A 181 12.33 4.71 7.41
N ILE A 182 11.20 4.71 8.14
CA ILE A 182 10.79 5.86 8.95
C ILE A 182 11.80 6.15 10.07
N GLU A 183 12.40 5.11 10.67
CA GLU A 183 13.48 5.28 11.67
C GLU A 183 14.71 5.96 11.06
N ILE A 184 15.15 5.53 9.88
CA ILE A 184 16.28 6.16 9.17
C ILE A 184 15.98 7.64 8.84
N ILE A 185 14.76 7.93 8.37
CA ILE A 185 14.33 9.33 8.10
C ILE A 185 14.35 10.16 9.38
N ASP A 186 13.90 9.59 10.51
CA ASP A 186 13.87 10.28 11.80
C ASP A 186 15.27 10.50 12.36
N ASP A 187 16.15 9.50 12.31
CA ASP A 187 17.53 9.60 12.74
C ASP A 187 18.28 10.67 11.93
N LEU A 188 18.10 10.66 10.60
CA LEU A 188 18.64 11.66 9.71
C LEU A 188 18.16 13.08 10.09
N HIS A 189 16.86 13.25 10.32
CA HIS A 189 16.29 14.53 10.75
C HIS A 189 16.95 15.03 12.05
N ARG A 190 17.07 14.15 13.06
CA ARG A 190 17.66 14.48 14.35
C ARG A 190 19.16 14.81 14.27
N GLU A 191 19.90 14.10 13.43
CA GLU A 191 21.34 14.28 13.29
C GLU A 191 21.71 15.51 12.47
N THR A 192 20.93 15.84 11.44
CA THR A 192 21.27 16.89 10.48
C THR A 192 20.44 18.16 10.61
N GLY A 193 19.28 18.12 11.27
CA GLY A 193 18.34 19.24 11.36
C GLY A 193 17.74 19.66 10.01
N LYS A 194 17.78 18.79 8.98
CA LYS A 194 17.21 19.06 7.65
C LYS A 194 15.69 19.14 7.74
N THR A 195 15.10 19.93 6.85
CA THR A 195 13.63 20.00 6.69
C THR A 195 13.16 18.76 5.96
N ILE A 196 12.14 18.08 6.49
CA ILE A 196 11.61 16.85 5.92
C ILE A 196 10.13 17.00 5.57
N VAL A 197 9.80 16.68 4.34
CA VAL A 197 8.43 16.62 3.82
C VAL A 197 8.15 15.18 3.38
N VAL A 198 7.20 14.51 4.03
CA VAL A 198 6.77 13.15 3.69
C VAL A 198 5.35 13.19 3.13
N ILE A 199 5.15 12.72 1.93
CA ILE A 199 3.82 12.48 1.35
C ILE A 199 3.52 11.00 1.56
N GLU A 200 2.45 10.68 2.29
CA GLU A 200 2.12 9.28 2.61
C GLU A 200 0.62 9.06 2.80
N HIS A 201 0.19 7.81 2.56
CA HIS A 201 -1.17 7.32 2.83
C HIS A 201 -1.24 6.48 4.12
N ARG A 202 -0.12 5.90 4.55
CA ARG A 202 0.01 4.99 5.69
C ARG A 202 0.37 5.77 6.95
N LEU A 203 -0.57 6.60 7.43
CA LEU A 203 -0.36 7.52 8.55
C LEU A 203 0.16 6.81 9.80
N GLU A 204 -0.40 5.64 10.17
CA GLU A 204 0.02 4.90 11.36
C GLU A 204 1.50 4.49 11.32
N ASP A 205 2.00 4.09 10.15
CA ASP A 205 3.41 3.72 9.98
C ASP A 205 4.33 4.94 10.09
N VAL A 206 3.91 6.09 9.57
CA VAL A 206 4.67 7.35 9.70
C VAL A 206 4.72 7.81 11.14
N LEU A 207 3.60 7.74 11.87
CA LEU A 207 3.50 8.12 13.28
C LEU A 207 4.26 7.17 14.23
N HIS A 208 4.90 6.11 13.70
CA HIS A 208 5.88 5.32 14.46
C HIS A 208 7.02 6.20 15.03
N ARG A 209 7.31 7.33 14.39
CA ARG A 209 8.20 8.39 14.88
C ARG A 209 7.46 9.73 14.92
N SER A 210 7.93 10.63 15.79
CA SER A 210 7.30 11.95 15.94
C SER A 210 7.36 12.75 14.65
N VAL A 211 6.30 13.47 14.34
CA VAL A 211 6.25 14.50 13.29
C VAL A 211 5.72 15.79 13.91
N ASP A 212 6.15 16.95 13.39
CA ASP A 212 5.77 18.23 13.96
C ASP A 212 4.35 18.63 13.55
N ARG A 213 4.02 18.42 12.26
CA ARG A 213 2.72 18.81 11.70
C ARG A 213 2.21 17.81 10.66
N ILE A 214 0.90 17.76 10.54
CA ILE A 214 0.18 17.07 9.48
C ILE A 214 -0.56 18.10 8.62
N ILE A 215 -0.34 18.02 7.31
CA ILE A 215 -1.05 18.79 6.31
C ILE A 215 -2.05 17.87 5.63
N LEU A 216 -3.33 18.12 5.82
CA LEU A 216 -4.40 17.36 5.18
C LEU A 216 -4.86 18.10 3.92
N MET A 217 -4.78 17.43 2.78
CA MET A 217 -5.21 17.96 1.48
C MET A 217 -6.43 17.22 0.94
N GLU A 218 -7.37 17.97 0.37
CA GLU A 218 -8.51 17.44 -0.36
C GLU A 218 -8.83 18.32 -1.57
N SER A 219 -9.08 17.71 -2.73
CA SER A 219 -9.52 18.37 -3.96
C SER A 219 -8.67 19.59 -4.36
N GLY A 220 -7.36 19.55 -4.07
CA GLY A 220 -6.39 20.60 -4.40
C GLY A 220 -6.28 21.73 -3.37
N GLU A 221 -6.89 21.60 -2.21
CA GLU A 221 -6.88 22.60 -1.13
C GLU A 221 -6.30 22.01 0.16
N ILE A 222 -5.73 22.84 1.02
CA ILE A 222 -5.34 22.46 2.37
C ILE A 222 -6.56 22.60 3.27
N ILE A 223 -6.98 21.48 3.87
CA ILE A 223 -8.14 21.40 4.76
C ILE A 223 -7.73 21.61 6.21
N ALA A 224 -6.58 21.06 6.59
CA ALA A 224 -6.03 21.20 7.92
C ALA A 224 -4.51 21.29 7.86
N ASP A 225 -3.94 22.06 8.77
CA ASP A 225 -2.53 22.25 9.00
C ASP A 225 -2.33 22.35 10.52
N THR A 226 -2.03 21.20 11.15
CA THR A 226 -2.08 21.10 12.61
C THR A 226 -1.21 19.96 13.13
N THR A 227 -1.17 19.76 14.44
CA THR A 227 -0.39 18.71 15.09
C THR A 227 -1.00 17.31 14.88
N PRO A 228 -0.21 16.23 14.92
CA PRO A 228 -0.74 14.87 14.87
C PRO A 228 -1.79 14.59 15.95
N ASP A 229 -1.58 15.13 17.15
CA ASP A 229 -2.49 14.92 18.28
C ASP A 229 -3.87 15.53 18.02
N GLU A 230 -3.94 16.72 17.45
CA GLU A 230 -5.20 17.37 17.08
C GLU A 230 -5.92 16.66 15.94
N VAL A 231 -5.17 16.17 14.94
CA VAL A 231 -5.75 15.37 13.83
C VAL A 231 -6.41 14.12 14.38
N LEU A 232 -5.71 13.35 15.24
CA LEU A 232 -6.21 12.08 15.78
C LEU A 232 -7.34 12.26 16.80
N ALA A 233 -7.42 13.42 17.45
CA ALA A 233 -8.53 13.76 18.35
C ALA A 233 -9.79 14.25 17.61
N SER A 234 -9.67 14.58 16.33
CA SER A 234 -10.74 15.12 15.48
C SER A 234 -11.42 14.05 14.62
N PRO A 235 -12.56 14.34 13.97
CA PRO A 235 -13.15 13.45 12.96
C PRO A 235 -12.52 13.58 11.57
N LEU A 236 -11.51 14.45 11.38
CA LEU A 236 -10.95 14.79 10.07
C LEU A 236 -10.54 13.57 9.24
N LEU A 237 -9.90 12.56 9.84
CA LEU A 237 -9.45 11.40 9.09
C LEU A 237 -10.64 10.59 8.54
N GLU A 238 -11.69 10.40 9.34
CA GLU A 238 -12.90 9.69 8.91
C GLU A 238 -13.67 10.50 7.85
N ASP A 239 -13.87 11.81 8.08
CA ASP A 239 -14.61 12.70 7.18
C ASP A 239 -14.01 12.73 5.77
N TYR A 240 -12.67 12.68 5.67
CA TYR A 240 -11.95 12.69 4.40
C TYR A 240 -11.53 11.30 3.91
N GLY A 241 -11.98 10.23 4.58
CA GLY A 241 -11.74 8.85 4.17
C GLY A 241 -10.26 8.47 4.22
N ILE A 242 -9.55 8.97 5.23
CA ILE A 242 -8.19 8.60 5.58
C ILE A 242 -8.23 7.63 6.76
N ARG A 243 -7.40 6.62 6.70
CA ARG A 243 -7.39 5.61 7.76
C ARG A 243 -6.80 6.15 9.04
N GLU A 244 -7.54 5.97 10.13
CA GLU A 244 -7.02 6.18 11.48
C GLU A 244 -6.12 5.02 11.91
N PRO A 245 -5.16 5.26 12.82
CA PRO A 245 -4.48 4.18 13.52
C PRO A 245 -5.47 3.25 14.21
N LEU A 246 -5.25 1.93 14.14
CA LEU A 246 -6.21 0.93 14.67
C LEU A 246 -6.50 1.12 16.15
N TYR A 247 -5.52 1.54 16.96
CA TYR A 247 -5.76 1.79 18.38
C TYR A 247 -6.70 2.98 18.63
N ILE A 248 -6.67 4.00 17.76
CA ILE A 248 -7.59 5.15 17.82
C ILE A 248 -9.00 4.70 17.50
N SER A 249 -9.19 3.95 16.41
CA SER A 249 -10.50 3.41 16.04
C SER A 249 -11.05 2.51 17.16
N ALA A 250 -10.22 1.64 17.75
CA ALA A 250 -10.65 0.77 18.85
C ALA A 250 -11.06 1.56 20.13
N LEU A 251 -10.35 2.64 20.45
CA LEU A 251 -10.71 3.51 21.57
C LEU A 251 -12.04 4.23 21.31
N LYS A 252 -12.25 4.73 20.09
CA LYS A 252 -13.53 5.37 19.70
C LYS A 252 -14.69 4.37 19.75
N GLU A 253 -14.50 3.15 19.26
CA GLU A 253 -15.49 2.06 19.34
C GLU A 253 -15.82 1.67 20.80
N ALA A 254 -14.83 1.74 21.69
CA ALA A 254 -15.05 1.55 23.13
C ALA A 254 -15.73 2.76 23.81
N GLY A 255 -16.14 3.79 23.05
CA GLY A 255 -16.81 4.99 23.57
C GLY A 255 -15.88 5.97 24.28
N CYS A 256 -14.57 5.89 24.05
CA CYS A 256 -13.59 6.79 24.64
C CYS A 256 -13.57 8.14 23.90
N ALA A 257 -13.74 9.24 24.62
CA ALA A 257 -13.45 10.58 24.09
C ALA A 257 -11.93 10.78 24.08
N ILE A 258 -11.38 11.10 22.90
CA ILE A 258 -9.94 11.34 22.72
C ILE A 258 -9.75 12.84 22.53
N GLU A 259 -8.97 13.45 23.42
CA GLU A 259 -8.62 14.87 23.37
C GLU A 259 -7.16 15.04 22.91
N GLY A 260 -6.82 16.13 22.23
CA GLY A 260 -5.46 16.40 21.76
C GLY A 260 -4.44 16.46 22.89
N ASP A 261 -4.81 17.02 24.03
CA ASP A 261 -3.95 17.11 25.22
C ASP A 261 -3.56 15.73 25.79
N ALA A 262 -4.30 14.66 25.46
CA ALA A 262 -3.97 13.30 25.82
C ALA A 262 -2.81 12.71 24.99
N LYS A 263 -2.29 13.46 24.00
CA LYS A 263 -1.20 13.06 23.09
C LYS A 263 -1.46 11.72 22.39
N PRO A 264 -2.56 11.63 21.62
CA PRO A 264 -2.97 10.39 20.97
C PRO A 264 -2.07 9.93 19.83
N SER A 265 -1.09 10.72 19.40
CA SER A 265 -0.17 10.36 18.31
C SER A 265 0.70 9.13 18.61
N SER A 266 0.81 8.72 19.87
CA SER A 266 1.55 7.51 20.25
C SER A 266 0.91 6.78 21.41
N LEU A 267 0.80 5.45 21.31
CA LEU A 267 0.41 4.56 22.41
C LEU A 267 1.32 4.63 23.64
N THR A 268 2.53 5.18 23.49
CA THR A 268 3.46 5.34 24.63
C THR A 268 3.19 6.60 25.44
N THR A 269 2.63 7.63 24.82
CA THR A 269 2.32 8.92 25.45
C THR A 269 0.88 9.01 25.92
N LEU A 270 -0.01 8.22 25.31
CA LEU A 270 -1.42 8.18 25.62
C LEU A 270 -1.67 7.65 27.06
N PRO A 271 -2.43 8.36 27.93
CA PRO A 271 -2.72 7.94 29.29
C PRO A 271 -3.73 6.78 29.34
N LEU A 272 -3.30 5.58 28.96
CA LEU A 272 -4.15 4.40 28.76
C LEU A 272 -4.93 3.97 30.01
N GLU A 273 -4.45 4.27 31.21
CA GLU A 273 -5.14 3.90 32.45
C GLU A 273 -6.56 4.50 32.57
N GLN A 274 -6.77 5.69 32.00
CA GLN A 274 -8.12 6.30 31.99
C GLN A 274 -9.08 5.62 31.01
N TYR A 275 -8.58 5.03 29.93
CA TYR A 275 -9.38 4.35 28.89
C TYR A 275 -9.60 2.87 29.19
N LYS A 276 -8.75 2.27 30.02
CA LYS A 276 -8.79 0.85 30.37
C LYS A 276 -10.18 0.32 30.80
N PRO A 277 -10.94 1.01 31.69
CA PRO A 277 -12.26 0.51 32.09
C PRO A 277 -13.25 0.45 30.92
N ALA A 278 -13.25 1.45 30.03
CA ALA A 278 -14.13 1.50 28.88
C ALA A 278 -13.77 0.41 27.85
N VAL A 279 -12.47 0.27 27.54
CA VAL A 279 -11.98 -0.76 26.62
C VAL A 279 -12.27 -2.17 27.15
N GLN A 280 -12.09 -2.40 28.46
CA GLN A 280 -12.41 -3.67 29.09
C GLN A 280 -13.91 -3.97 29.02
N ALA A 281 -14.77 -3.01 29.38
CA ALA A 281 -16.22 -3.15 29.33
C ALA A 281 -16.73 -3.40 27.90
N TRP A 282 -16.14 -2.72 26.92
CA TRP A 282 -16.45 -2.93 25.50
C TRP A 282 -16.10 -4.35 25.04
N PHE A 283 -14.93 -4.86 25.43
CA PHE A 283 -14.51 -6.22 25.10
C PHE A 283 -15.34 -7.27 25.84
N ASP A 284 -15.66 -7.08 27.14
CA ASP A 284 -16.47 -8.01 27.94
C ASP A 284 -17.91 -8.15 27.40
N GLY A 285 -18.42 -7.13 26.70
CA GLY A 285 -19.69 -7.16 25.97
C GLY A 285 -19.66 -7.97 24.67
N SER A 286 -18.51 -8.51 24.28
CA SER A 286 -18.35 -9.24 23.03
C SER A 286 -19.11 -10.57 23.04
N THR A 287 -19.81 -10.87 21.94
CA THR A 287 -20.36 -12.19 21.66
C THR A 287 -19.45 -12.90 20.67
N ALA A 288 -18.79 -13.95 21.12
CA ALA A 288 -17.97 -14.78 20.23
C ALA A 288 -18.86 -15.43 19.15
N GLN A 289 -18.63 -15.08 17.90
CA GLN A 289 -19.21 -15.83 16.79
C GLN A 289 -18.36 -17.09 16.56
N PRO A 290 -18.97 -18.29 16.54
CA PRO A 290 -18.22 -19.49 16.20
C PRO A 290 -17.68 -19.37 14.77
N PRO A 291 -16.44 -19.81 14.53
CA PRO A 291 -15.90 -19.84 13.17
C PRO A 291 -16.80 -20.72 12.29
N LYS A 292 -17.07 -20.24 11.06
CA LYS A 292 -17.78 -21.06 10.07
C LYS A 292 -16.96 -22.32 9.82
N THR A 293 -17.63 -23.49 9.87
CA THR A 293 -17.00 -24.78 9.60
C THR A 293 -16.38 -24.76 8.20
N PRO A 294 -15.10 -25.15 8.05
CA PRO A 294 -14.45 -25.15 6.75
C PRO A 294 -15.18 -26.06 5.77
N ALA A 295 -15.36 -25.54 4.55
CA ALA A 295 -15.88 -26.30 3.42
C ALA A 295 -14.84 -27.33 2.92
N GLU A 296 -15.21 -28.05 1.87
CA GLU A 296 -14.37 -28.97 1.10
C GLU A 296 -13.04 -28.31 0.65
N THR A 297 -11.95 -29.08 0.59
CA THR A 297 -10.65 -28.60 0.10
C THR A 297 -10.74 -28.32 -1.40
N LEU A 298 -10.45 -27.09 -1.80
CA LEU A 298 -10.39 -26.67 -3.19
C LEU A 298 -8.99 -26.88 -3.78
N LEU A 299 -7.97 -26.34 -3.13
CA LEU A 299 -6.57 -26.44 -3.53
C LEU A 299 -5.77 -27.12 -2.44
N GLU A 300 -4.96 -28.12 -2.82
CA GLU A 300 -4.04 -28.80 -1.94
C GLU A 300 -2.62 -28.71 -2.51
N VAL A 301 -1.67 -28.27 -1.69
CA VAL A 301 -0.25 -28.12 -2.01
C VAL A 301 0.54 -28.97 -1.04
N ARG A 302 1.45 -29.83 -1.51
CA ARG A 302 2.24 -30.76 -0.70
C ARG A 302 3.70 -30.76 -1.13
N GLY A 303 4.61 -30.45 -0.19
CA GLY A 303 6.04 -30.56 -0.35
C GLY A 303 6.63 -29.74 -1.49
N LEU A 304 6.01 -28.60 -1.81
CA LEU A 304 6.32 -27.81 -3.01
C LEU A 304 7.70 -27.17 -2.87
N THR A 305 8.59 -27.50 -3.81
CA THR A 305 9.96 -26.95 -3.87
C THR A 305 10.24 -26.43 -5.28
N TYR A 306 10.88 -25.26 -5.36
CA TYR A 306 11.24 -24.63 -6.63
C TYR A 306 12.45 -23.71 -6.50
N SER A 307 13.36 -23.76 -7.48
CA SER A 307 14.49 -22.84 -7.65
C SER A 307 14.51 -22.24 -9.04
N TYR A 308 14.85 -20.94 -9.17
CA TYR A 308 15.00 -20.26 -10.47
C TYR A 308 16.33 -20.56 -11.15
N ASP A 309 17.39 -20.80 -10.41
CA ASP A 309 18.77 -20.96 -10.85
C ASP A 309 19.40 -22.33 -10.51
N GLY A 310 18.67 -23.15 -9.76
CA GLY A 310 19.14 -24.44 -9.25
C GLY A 310 20.09 -24.35 -8.05
N GLU A 311 20.45 -23.14 -7.60
CA GLU A 311 21.35 -22.93 -6.46
C GLU A 311 20.61 -22.58 -5.19
N LYS A 312 19.60 -21.68 -5.31
CA LYS A 312 18.83 -21.21 -4.18
C LYS A 312 17.34 -21.47 -4.36
N ASN A 313 16.75 -22.15 -3.37
CA ASN A 313 15.31 -22.40 -3.38
C ASN A 313 14.52 -21.10 -3.17
N ALA A 314 13.59 -20.82 -4.07
CA ALA A 314 12.56 -19.80 -3.89
C ALA A 314 11.40 -20.32 -3.03
N LEU A 315 11.16 -21.65 -3.05
CA LEU A 315 10.26 -22.39 -2.15
C LEU A 315 10.93 -23.70 -1.76
N GLU A 316 10.77 -24.12 -0.50
CA GLU A 316 11.35 -25.33 0.06
C GLU A 316 10.33 -26.05 0.96
N ASP A 317 9.85 -27.21 0.52
CA ASP A 317 8.92 -28.09 1.24
C ASP A 317 7.65 -27.38 1.75
N VAL A 318 7.03 -26.55 0.90
CA VAL A 318 5.84 -25.76 1.25
C VAL A 318 4.59 -26.62 1.09
N SER A 319 3.79 -26.73 2.18
CA SER A 319 2.55 -27.52 2.21
C SER A 319 1.43 -26.74 2.89
N PHE A 320 0.31 -26.55 2.20
CA PHE A 320 -0.92 -25.93 2.72
C PHE A 320 -2.14 -26.38 1.92
N ASP A 321 -3.33 -26.02 2.39
CA ASP A 321 -4.56 -26.22 1.64
C ASP A 321 -5.46 -24.96 1.69
N ILE A 322 -6.32 -24.79 0.71
CA ILE A 322 -7.33 -23.73 0.64
C ILE A 322 -8.70 -24.37 0.53
N LYS A 323 -9.63 -23.93 1.39
CA LYS A 323 -11.00 -24.44 1.40
C LYS A 323 -11.87 -23.65 0.42
N ARG A 324 -12.89 -24.28 -0.13
CA ARG A 324 -13.87 -23.65 -1.02
C ARG A 324 -14.61 -22.51 -0.29
N GLY A 325 -14.68 -21.35 -0.93
CA GLY A 325 -15.30 -20.15 -0.37
C GLY A 325 -14.48 -19.47 0.73
N GLU A 326 -13.23 -19.90 0.98
CA GLU A 326 -12.34 -19.26 1.92
C GLU A 326 -11.78 -17.94 1.37
N PHE A 327 -11.56 -16.96 2.24
CA PHE A 327 -10.81 -15.75 1.94
C PHE A 327 -9.51 -15.76 2.76
N VAL A 328 -8.42 -16.20 2.13
CA VAL A 328 -7.12 -16.44 2.75
C VAL A 328 -6.08 -15.44 2.26
N SER A 329 -5.13 -15.05 3.13
CA SER A 329 -3.97 -14.24 2.74
C SER A 329 -2.69 -15.07 2.69
N VAL A 330 -1.77 -14.64 1.82
CA VAL A 330 -0.38 -15.14 1.78
C VAL A 330 0.54 -13.97 2.16
N LEU A 331 1.25 -14.13 3.26
CA LEU A 331 2.10 -13.12 3.89
C LEU A 331 3.57 -13.53 3.88
N GLY A 332 4.44 -12.54 4.07
CA GLY A 332 5.88 -12.73 4.21
C GLY A 332 6.69 -11.60 3.59
N LYS A 333 7.98 -11.56 3.87
CA LYS A 333 8.89 -10.54 3.34
C LYS A 333 8.96 -10.55 1.80
N ASN A 334 9.43 -9.45 1.22
CA ASN A 334 9.72 -9.39 -0.20
C ASN A 334 10.77 -10.44 -0.57
N GLY A 335 10.53 -11.18 -1.67
CA GLY A 335 11.38 -12.28 -2.10
C GLY A 335 11.22 -13.60 -1.34
N SER A 336 10.21 -13.75 -0.46
CA SER A 336 9.98 -15.01 0.29
C SER A 336 9.36 -16.15 -0.52
N GLY A 337 8.96 -15.91 -1.79
CA GLY A 337 8.36 -16.93 -2.65
C GLY A 337 6.85 -16.77 -2.90
N LYS A 338 6.19 -15.72 -2.38
CA LYS A 338 4.73 -15.52 -2.53
C LYS A 338 4.27 -15.52 -3.99
N SER A 339 4.88 -14.71 -4.84
CA SER A 339 4.55 -14.67 -6.29
C SER A 339 4.98 -15.94 -7.03
N THR A 340 5.98 -16.68 -6.50
CA THR A 340 6.39 -17.98 -7.03
C THR A 340 5.28 -19.01 -6.86
N ILE A 341 4.61 -19.05 -5.70
CA ILE A 341 3.44 -19.90 -5.46
C ILE A 341 2.36 -19.63 -6.52
N THR A 342 2.04 -18.37 -6.79
CA THR A 342 1.05 -17.98 -7.82
C THR A 342 1.44 -18.51 -9.20
N LYS A 343 2.71 -18.32 -9.61
CA LYS A 343 3.22 -18.79 -10.91
C LYS A 343 3.15 -20.32 -11.04
N LEU A 344 3.44 -21.06 -9.97
CA LEU A 344 3.31 -22.51 -9.92
C LEU A 344 1.86 -22.98 -10.03
N ILE A 345 0.94 -22.38 -9.31
CA ILE A 345 -0.50 -22.68 -9.38
C ILE A 345 -1.02 -22.43 -10.80
N MET A 346 -0.60 -21.33 -11.43
CA MET A 346 -0.97 -21.00 -12.82
C MET A 346 -0.33 -21.93 -13.87
N GLY A 347 0.77 -22.63 -13.53
CA GLY A 347 1.55 -23.43 -14.46
C GLY A 347 2.47 -22.62 -15.37
N VAL A 348 2.77 -21.37 -15.03
CA VAL A 348 3.76 -20.54 -15.74
C VAL A 348 5.18 -21.08 -15.55
N ILE A 349 5.43 -21.68 -14.39
CA ILE A 349 6.65 -22.42 -14.05
C ILE A 349 6.26 -23.77 -13.45
N GLU A 350 7.14 -24.76 -13.58
CA GLU A 350 6.95 -26.12 -13.06
C GLU A 350 7.77 -26.32 -11.79
N ALA A 351 7.21 -27.03 -10.80
CA ALA A 351 7.89 -27.30 -9.55
C ALA A 351 9.03 -28.32 -9.73
N ASP A 352 10.13 -28.15 -9.00
CA ASP A 352 11.21 -29.13 -8.97
C ASP A 352 10.78 -30.42 -8.24
N SER A 353 9.94 -30.27 -7.21
CA SER A 353 9.34 -31.40 -6.48
C SER A 353 8.06 -30.97 -5.74
N GLY A 354 7.32 -31.95 -5.26
CA GLY A 354 6.04 -31.77 -4.59
C GLY A 354 4.86 -31.98 -5.55
N SER A 355 3.65 -31.71 -5.05
CA SER A 355 2.43 -31.86 -5.83
C SER A 355 1.41 -30.76 -5.52
N MET A 356 0.59 -30.44 -6.50
CA MET A 356 -0.54 -29.52 -6.35
C MET A 356 -1.78 -30.18 -6.97
N SER A 357 -2.88 -30.21 -6.23
CA SER A 357 -4.16 -30.68 -6.76
C SER A 357 -5.28 -29.68 -6.51
N MET A 358 -6.23 -29.60 -7.44
CA MET A 358 -7.42 -28.77 -7.33
C MET A 358 -8.65 -29.63 -7.54
N ASN A 359 -9.57 -29.63 -6.56
CA ASN A 359 -10.70 -30.57 -6.52
C ASN A 359 -10.26 -32.04 -6.67
N GLY A 360 -9.11 -32.41 -6.11
CA GLY A 360 -8.54 -33.77 -6.22
C GLY A 360 -7.89 -34.12 -7.57
N GLN A 361 -7.88 -33.20 -8.54
CA GLN A 361 -7.20 -33.35 -9.83
C GLN A 361 -5.79 -32.76 -9.76
N ASP A 362 -4.76 -33.52 -10.14
CA ASP A 362 -3.37 -33.03 -10.19
C ASP A 362 -3.26 -31.88 -11.21
N LEU A 363 -2.76 -30.72 -10.75
CA LEU A 363 -2.58 -29.56 -11.61
C LEU A 363 -1.49 -29.81 -12.67
N ASN A 364 -0.51 -30.69 -12.42
CA ASN A 364 0.55 -30.99 -13.40
C ASN A 364 0.04 -31.74 -14.64
N GLU A 365 -1.13 -32.39 -14.54
CA GLU A 365 -1.80 -33.00 -15.70
C GLU A 365 -2.56 -31.99 -16.56
N LEU A 366 -2.75 -30.74 -16.06
CA LEU A 366 -3.51 -29.70 -16.76
C LEU A 366 -2.57 -28.74 -17.50
N THR A 367 -2.95 -28.42 -18.72
CA THR A 367 -2.34 -27.33 -19.49
C THR A 367 -2.63 -25.98 -18.83
N ILE A 368 -1.82 -24.93 -19.16
CA ILE A 368 -2.07 -23.57 -18.70
C ILE A 368 -3.50 -23.10 -19.05
N PHE A 369 -4.00 -23.48 -20.23
CA PHE A 369 -5.36 -23.16 -20.65
C PHE A 369 -6.42 -23.79 -19.73
N GLU A 370 -6.28 -25.07 -19.39
CA GLU A 370 -7.21 -25.77 -18.48
C GLU A 370 -7.13 -25.22 -17.06
N ARG A 371 -5.93 -24.88 -16.57
CA ARG A 371 -5.76 -24.21 -15.27
C ARG A 371 -6.42 -22.83 -15.28
N SER A 372 -6.34 -22.07 -16.37
CA SER A 372 -6.97 -20.75 -16.50
C SER A 372 -8.51 -20.78 -16.49
N GLN A 373 -9.10 -21.95 -16.65
CA GLN A 373 -10.57 -22.13 -16.49
C GLN A 373 -10.98 -22.22 -15.02
N LYS A 374 -10.04 -22.58 -14.14
CA LYS A 374 -10.28 -22.80 -12.70
C LYS A 374 -9.69 -21.68 -11.82
N VAL A 375 -8.56 -21.13 -12.25
CA VAL A 375 -7.78 -20.14 -11.49
C VAL A 375 -7.74 -18.83 -12.26
N GLY A 376 -8.22 -17.76 -11.64
CA GLY A 376 -8.09 -16.40 -12.14
C GLY A 376 -7.04 -15.64 -11.32
N VAL A 377 -6.21 -14.85 -11.99
CA VAL A 377 -5.18 -14.03 -11.32
C VAL A 377 -5.32 -12.58 -11.74
N VAL A 378 -5.32 -11.70 -10.75
CA VAL A 378 -5.26 -10.24 -10.93
C VAL A 378 -3.91 -9.74 -10.42
N MET A 379 -3.13 -9.16 -11.34
CA MET A 379 -1.78 -8.67 -11.06
C MET A 379 -1.81 -7.32 -10.32
N GLN A 380 -0.69 -6.97 -9.69
CA GLN A 380 -0.50 -5.72 -8.97
C GLN A 380 -0.79 -4.49 -9.84
N ASN A 381 -0.20 -4.41 -11.04
CA ASN A 381 -0.43 -3.31 -11.97
C ASN A 381 -1.47 -3.70 -13.04
N PRO A 382 -2.66 -3.06 -13.07
CA PRO A 382 -3.71 -3.37 -14.05
C PRO A 382 -3.26 -3.11 -15.50
N ASN A 383 -2.35 -2.18 -15.73
CA ASN A 383 -1.87 -1.88 -17.08
C ASN A 383 -1.08 -3.05 -17.72
N HIS A 384 -0.55 -3.99 -16.92
CA HIS A 384 0.10 -5.19 -17.43
C HIS A 384 -0.90 -6.27 -17.87
N MET A 385 -2.18 -6.14 -17.51
CA MET A 385 -3.25 -7.08 -17.88
C MET A 385 -4.13 -6.57 -19.02
N ILE A 386 -4.32 -5.24 -19.08
CA ILE A 386 -5.21 -4.62 -20.07
C ILE A 386 -4.57 -4.70 -21.45
N SER A 387 -5.30 -5.33 -22.38
CA SER A 387 -4.87 -5.59 -23.76
C SER A 387 -5.75 -4.89 -24.82
N HIS A 388 -6.94 -4.42 -24.44
CA HIS A 388 -7.89 -3.76 -25.34
C HIS A 388 -8.14 -2.31 -24.93
N HIS A 389 -8.57 -1.50 -25.89
CA HIS A 389 -8.88 -0.10 -25.63
C HIS A 389 -10.26 0.11 -24.97
N MET A 390 -11.22 -0.76 -25.27
CA MET A 390 -12.61 -0.62 -24.79
C MET A 390 -12.90 -1.58 -23.66
N ILE A 391 -13.64 -1.13 -22.66
CA ILE A 391 -13.99 -1.91 -21.46
C ILE A 391 -14.72 -3.20 -21.83
N PHE A 392 -15.72 -3.11 -22.72
CA PHE A 392 -16.48 -4.28 -23.14
C PHE A 392 -15.58 -5.34 -23.78
N ASP A 393 -14.69 -4.93 -24.69
CA ASP A 393 -13.81 -5.84 -25.42
C ASP A 393 -12.79 -6.50 -24.51
N GLU A 394 -12.25 -5.76 -23.54
CA GLU A 394 -11.33 -6.31 -22.53
C GLU A 394 -12.01 -7.40 -21.69
N VAL A 395 -13.22 -7.15 -21.21
CA VAL A 395 -13.97 -8.14 -20.42
C VAL A 395 -14.42 -9.32 -21.27
N ALA A 396 -14.80 -9.10 -22.54
CA ALA A 396 -15.21 -10.14 -23.47
C ALA A 396 -14.07 -11.04 -23.96
N PHE A 397 -12.83 -10.56 -23.90
CA PHE A 397 -11.68 -11.18 -24.54
C PHE A 397 -11.48 -12.65 -24.14
N GLY A 398 -11.52 -12.95 -22.83
CA GLY A 398 -11.34 -14.32 -22.35
C GLY A 398 -12.44 -15.27 -22.79
N LEU A 399 -13.71 -14.82 -22.89
CA LEU A 399 -14.83 -15.60 -23.38
C LEU A 399 -14.73 -15.89 -24.89
N ARG A 400 -14.28 -14.88 -25.67
CA ARG A 400 -14.00 -15.06 -27.10
C ARG A 400 -12.92 -16.10 -27.34
N ASN A 401 -11.85 -16.08 -26.55
CA ASN A 401 -10.78 -17.10 -26.63
C ASN A 401 -11.28 -18.52 -26.26
N ARG A 402 -12.33 -18.62 -25.44
CA ARG A 402 -13.01 -19.91 -25.13
C ARG A 402 -14.00 -20.34 -26.19
N GLY A 403 -14.20 -19.55 -27.26
CA GLY A 403 -15.12 -19.86 -28.35
C GLY A 403 -16.60 -19.75 -27.98
N ILE A 404 -16.94 -18.95 -26.98
CA ILE A 404 -18.34 -18.71 -26.58
C ILE A 404 -19.03 -17.84 -27.65
N GLU A 405 -20.31 -18.08 -27.89
CA GLU A 405 -21.11 -17.30 -28.85
C GLU A 405 -21.28 -15.84 -28.39
N GLU A 406 -21.18 -14.87 -29.32
CA GLU A 406 -21.20 -13.43 -29.02
C GLU A 406 -22.45 -12.99 -28.24
N LYS A 407 -23.61 -13.58 -28.50
CA LYS A 407 -24.84 -13.30 -27.75
C LYS A 407 -24.75 -13.72 -26.27
N GLN A 408 -24.07 -14.80 -25.97
CA GLN A 408 -23.83 -15.25 -24.58
C GLN A 408 -22.75 -14.40 -23.91
N ILE A 409 -21.73 -13.98 -24.68
CA ILE A 409 -20.70 -13.06 -24.23
C ILE A 409 -21.33 -11.76 -23.78
N GLU A 410 -22.19 -11.14 -24.60
CA GLU A 410 -22.87 -9.90 -24.27
C GLU A 410 -23.61 -9.98 -22.93
N ALA A 411 -24.41 -11.05 -22.74
CA ALA A 411 -25.15 -11.24 -21.49
C ALA A 411 -24.22 -11.36 -20.27
N LYS A 412 -23.17 -12.22 -20.33
CA LYS A 412 -22.23 -12.43 -19.24
C LYS A 412 -21.40 -11.17 -18.93
N VAL A 413 -20.96 -10.46 -19.97
CA VAL A 413 -20.18 -9.21 -19.80
C VAL A 413 -21.02 -8.15 -19.13
N LEU A 414 -22.29 -7.97 -19.53
CA LEU A 414 -23.17 -6.98 -18.89
C LEU A 414 -23.44 -7.32 -17.43
N GLU A 415 -23.68 -8.60 -17.11
CA GLU A 415 -23.86 -9.06 -15.73
C GLU A 415 -22.62 -8.76 -14.85
N VAL A 416 -21.43 -9.13 -15.33
CA VAL A 416 -20.18 -8.90 -14.57
C VAL A 416 -19.85 -7.41 -14.47
N LEU A 417 -20.09 -6.60 -15.51
CA LEU A 417 -19.92 -5.15 -15.44
C LEU A 417 -20.87 -4.51 -14.43
N GLU A 418 -22.09 -5.04 -14.28
CA GLU A 418 -23.02 -4.59 -13.25
C GLU A 418 -22.51 -4.92 -11.86
N LEU A 419 -22.09 -6.17 -11.62
CA LEU A 419 -21.48 -6.61 -10.38
C LEU A 419 -20.26 -5.74 -10.00
N CYS A 420 -19.43 -5.37 -10.98
CA CYS A 420 -18.24 -4.52 -10.77
C CYS A 420 -18.53 -3.02 -10.68
N GLY A 421 -19.79 -2.59 -10.82
CA GLY A 421 -20.18 -1.17 -10.83
C GLY A 421 -19.69 -0.40 -12.06
N LEU A 422 -19.47 -1.09 -13.18
CA LEU A 422 -18.92 -0.53 -14.42
C LEU A 422 -19.93 -0.40 -15.56
N SER A 423 -21.21 -0.74 -15.36
CA SER A 423 -22.25 -0.76 -16.41
C SER A 423 -22.36 0.54 -17.19
N LYS A 424 -22.24 1.70 -16.50
CA LYS A 424 -22.32 3.03 -17.16
C LYS A 424 -21.10 3.31 -18.08
N TYR A 425 -19.98 2.63 -17.85
CA TYR A 425 -18.72 2.84 -18.57
C TYR A 425 -18.48 1.79 -19.68
N ARG A 426 -19.38 0.85 -19.91
CA ARG A 426 -19.20 -0.32 -20.82
C ARG A 426 -18.69 0.04 -22.23
N HIS A 427 -19.02 1.23 -22.73
CA HIS A 427 -18.61 1.74 -24.04
C HIS A 427 -17.49 2.80 -23.96
N TRP A 428 -16.85 2.94 -22.80
CA TRP A 428 -15.79 3.91 -22.61
C TRP A 428 -14.43 3.29 -22.94
N PRO A 429 -13.47 4.11 -23.40
CA PRO A 429 -12.09 3.71 -23.48
C PRO A 429 -11.52 3.53 -22.07
N ILE A 430 -10.70 2.49 -21.88
CA ILE A 430 -10.10 2.17 -20.56
C ILE A 430 -9.15 3.29 -20.10
N GLU A 431 -8.54 4.00 -21.03
CA GLU A 431 -7.64 5.13 -20.73
C GLU A 431 -8.33 6.25 -19.96
N ALA A 432 -9.64 6.44 -20.15
CA ALA A 432 -10.43 7.45 -19.45
C ALA A 432 -10.77 7.07 -17.99
N LEU A 433 -10.41 5.86 -17.56
CA LEU A 433 -10.71 5.36 -16.22
C LEU A 433 -9.64 5.73 -15.20
N SER A 434 -10.06 5.95 -13.95
CA SER A 434 -9.14 6.02 -12.81
C SER A 434 -8.43 4.68 -12.58
N TYR A 435 -7.31 4.69 -11.87
CA TYR A 435 -6.56 3.48 -11.55
C TYR A 435 -7.43 2.43 -10.84
N GLY A 436 -8.25 2.82 -9.85
CA GLY A 436 -9.17 1.91 -9.16
C GLY A 436 -10.25 1.35 -10.09
N GLN A 437 -10.75 2.12 -11.06
CA GLN A 437 -11.68 1.62 -12.07
C GLN A 437 -10.99 0.65 -13.04
N LYS A 438 -9.74 0.92 -13.45
CA LYS A 438 -8.95 -0.02 -14.26
C LYS A 438 -8.76 -1.36 -13.54
N LYS A 439 -8.48 -1.34 -12.22
CA LYS A 439 -8.43 -2.56 -11.41
C LYS A 439 -9.77 -3.31 -11.39
N ARG A 440 -10.89 -2.61 -11.30
CA ARG A 440 -12.21 -3.26 -11.41
C ARG A 440 -12.45 -3.88 -12.80
N VAL A 441 -11.95 -3.27 -13.87
CA VAL A 441 -11.98 -3.87 -15.21
C VAL A 441 -11.17 -5.15 -15.26
N THR A 442 -9.94 -5.18 -14.71
CA THR A 442 -9.13 -6.41 -14.67
C THR A 442 -9.77 -7.51 -13.81
N ILE A 443 -10.44 -7.14 -12.70
CA ILE A 443 -11.22 -8.11 -11.93
C ILE A 443 -12.41 -8.62 -12.77
N ALA A 444 -13.13 -7.74 -13.47
CA ALA A 444 -14.26 -8.13 -14.32
C ALA A 444 -13.84 -9.08 -15.45
N SER A 445 -12.68 -8.81 -16.11
CA SER A 445 -12.16 -9.67 -17.19
C SER A 445 -11.77 -11.08 -16.71
N ILE A 446 -11.48 -11.24 -15.43
CA ILE A 446 -11.22 -12.54 -14.81
C ILE A 446 -12.53 -13.17 -14.30
N LEU A 447 -13.39 -12.41 -13.62
CA LEU A 447 -14.65 -12.94 -13.05
C LEU A 447 -15.62 -13.46 -14.11
N VAL A 448 -15.66 -12.85 -15.29
CA VAL A 448 -16.51 -13.29 -16.41
C VAL A 448 -16.21 -14.73 -16.84
N LEU A 449 -15.01 -15.22 -16.50
CA LEU A 449 -14.56 -16.59 -16.75
C LEU A 449 -15.00 -17.59 -15.67
N GLU A 450 -15.64 -17.09 -14.58
CA GLU A 450 -16.17 -17.89 -13.47
C GLU A 450 -15.10 -18.78 -12.79
N PRO A 451 -13.96 -18.20 -12.33
CA PRO A 451 -12.90 -18.98 -11.69
C PRO A 451 -13.37 -19.52 -10.33
N GLU A 452 -12.90 -20.73 -9.97
CA GLU A 452 -13.14 -21.30 -8.64
C GLU A 452 -12.21 -20.69 -7.58
N LEU A 453 -10.98 -20.30 -7.99
CA LEU A 453 -9.99 -19.60 -7.17
C LEU A 453 -9.60 -18.28 -7.83
N LEU A 454 -9.79 -17.19 -7.12
CA LEU A 454 -9.33 -15.86 -7.52
C LEU A 454 -8.10 -15.48 -6.70
N ILE A 455 -6.96 -15.29 -7.37
CA ILE A 455 -5.71 -14.83 -6.75
C ILE A 455 -5.55 -13.34 -7.04
N LEU A 456 -5.32 -12.57 -6.00
CA LEU A 456 -5.11 -11.12 -6.06
C LEU A 456 -3.69 -10.81 -5.57
N ASP A 457 -2.81 -10.38 -6.47
CA ASP A 457 -1.45 -10.01 -6.13
C ASP A 457 -1.37 -8.51 -5.85
N GLU A 458 -1.13 -8.13 -4.59
CA GLU A 458 -1.03 -6.75 -4.08
C GLU A 458 -2.15 -5.84 -4.62
N PRO A 459 -3.42 -6.19 -4.41
CA PRO A 459 -4.53 -5.49 -5.06
C PRO A 459 -4.69 -4.04 -4.62
N THR A 460 -4.14 -3.67 -3.46
CA THR A 460 -4.27 -2.35 -2.83
C THR A 460 -3.05 -1.45 -2.99
N ALA A 461 -1.97 -1.96 -3.58
CA ALA A 461 -0.74 -1.19 -3.77
C ALA A 461 -1.02 0.13 -4.51
N GLY A 462 -0.49 1.24 -3.97
CA GLY A 462 -0.67 2.58 -4.53
C GLY A 462 -2.10 3.12 -4.48
N GLN A 463 -2.95 2.61 -3.59
CA GLN A 463 -4.30 3.11 -3.38
C GLN A 463 -4.49 3.71 -1.98
N ASP A 464 -5.31 4.75 -1.91
CA ASP A 464 -5.76 5.30 -0.63
C ASP A 464 -6.78 4.39 0.07
N TYR A 465 -7.04 4.66 1.34
CA TYR A 465 -7.95 3.90 2.19
C TYR A 465 -9.36 3.75 1.58
N ARG A 466 -9.92 4.82 1.05
CA ARG A 466 -11.26 4.85 0.47
C ARG A 466 -11.37 3.94 -0.74
N ASN A 467 -10.39 4.01 -1.63
CA ASN A 467 -10.35 3.21 -2.86
C ASN A 467 -10.14 1.74 -2.56
N TYR A 468 -9.17 1.38 -1.71
CA TYR A 468 -8.93 -0.02 -1.42
C TYR A 468 -10.07 -0.66 -0.60
N THR A 469 -10.64 0.06 0.37
CA THR A 469 -11.80 -0.43 1.15
C THR A 469 -12.99 -0.70 0.24
N SER A 470 -13.28 0.20 -0.69
CA SER A 470 -14.32 0.00 -1.70
C SER A 470 -14.07 -1.24 -2.56
N MET A 471 -12.81 -1.49 -2.95
CA MET A 471 -12.45 -2.66 -3.75
C MET A 471 -12.53 -3.96 -2.94
N LEU A 472 -11.99 -3.97 -1.72
CA LEU A 472 -12.02 -5.19 -0.89
C LEU A 472 -13.42 -5.53 -0.39
N SER A 473 -14.24 -4.56 -0.05
CA SER A 473 -15.65 -4.79 0.26
C SER A 473 -16.39 -5.39 -0.95
N PHE A 474 -16.05 -4.97 -2.16
CA PHE A 474 -16.55 -5.58 -3.37
C PHE A 474 -16.08 -7.05 -3.50
N ILE A 475 -14.79 -7.35 -3.27
CA ILE A 475 -14.26 -8.72 -3.31
C ILE A 475 -14.88 -9.58 -2.20
N GLU A 476 -15.04 -9.06 -0.99
CA GLU A 476 -15.73 -9.74 0.12
C GLU A 476 -17.19 -10.07 -0.25
N LYS A 477 -17.87 -9.16 -0.95
CA LYS A 477 -19.22 -9.40 -1.47
C LYS A 477 -19.23 -10.55 -2.49
N LEU A 478 -18.29 -10.60 -3.43
CA LEU A 478 -18.16 -11.69 -4.39
C LEU A 478 -17.90 -13.04 -3.70
N ASN A 479 -16.98 -13.05 -2.72
CA ASN A 479 -16.71 -14.26 -1.93
C ASN A 479 -17.97 -14.75 -1.21
N ARG A 480 -18.72 -13.84 -0.56
CA ARG A 480 -19.90 -14.19 0.23
C ARG A 480 -21.11 -14.60 -0.64
N GLU A 481 -21.38 -13.86 -1.73
CA GLU A 481 -22.60 -14.02 -2.53
C GLU A 481 -22.44 -15.05 -3.64
N LEU A 482 -21.25 -15.13 -4.27
CA LEU A 482 -20.97 -16.05 -5.36
C LEU A 482 -20.17 -17.29 -4.92
N GLY A 483 -19.68 -17.33 -3.67
CA GLY A 483 -18.89 -18.44 -3.16
C GLY A 483 -17.49 -18.56 -3.79
N VAL A 484 -16.99 -17.51 -4.45
CA VAL A 484 -15.65 -17.50 -5.06
C VAL A 484 -14.60 -17.62 -3.95
N THR A 485 -13.68 -18.58 -4.08
CA THR A 485 -12.54 -18.68 -3.16
C THR A 485 -11.51 -17.60 -3.49
N VAL A 486 -11.01 -16.89 -2.50
CA VAL A 486 -10.09 -15.77 -2.71
C VAL A 486 -8.78 -16.00 -1.97
N MET A 487 -7.67 -15.87 -2.68
CA MET A 487 -6.31 -15.81 -2.14
C MET A 487 -5.72 -14.44 -2.42
N ILE A 488 -5.36 -13.69 -1.37
CA ILE A 488 -4.76 -12.36 -1.50
C ILE A 488 -3.30 -12.39 -1.06
N ILE A 489 -2.40 -11.88 -1.89
CA ILE A 489 -1.02 -11.61 -1.50
C ILE A 489 -0.95 -10.13 -1.12
N SER A 490 -0.51 -9.83 0.09
CA SER A 490 -0.42 -8.44 0.56
C SER A 490 0.61 -8.29 1.68
N HIS A 491 1.13 -7.08 1.83
CA HIS A 491 1.90 -6.67 3.03
C HIS A 491 1.14 -5.65 3.87
N ASP A 492 -0.06 -5.27 3.50
CA ASP A 492 -0.88 -4.41 4.34
C ASP A 492 -1.51 -5.22 5.48
N MET A 493 -0.92 -5.11 6.66
CA MET A 493 -1.33 -5.87 7.86
C MET A 493 -2.75 -5.51 8.30
N HIS A 494 -3.15 -4.27 8.09
CA HIS A 494 -4.48 -3.80 8.44
C HIS A 494 -5.54 -4.45 7.55
N LEU A 495 -5.31 -4.40 6.23
CA LEU A 495 -6.17 -5.03 5.24
C LEU A 495 -6.36 -6.52 5.54
N VAL A 496 -5.25 -7.20 5.76
CA VAL A 496 -5.27 -8.64 6.01
C VAL A 496 -6.03 -8.96 7.28
N LEU A 497 -5.84 -8.18 8.36
CA LEU A 497 -6.59 -8.31 9.61
C LEU A 497 -8.11 -8.12 9.41
N GLU A 498 -8.51 -7.14 8.62
CA GLU A 498 -9.93 -6.79 8.45
C GLU A 498 -10.70 -7.72 7.51
N TYR A 499 -10.07 -8.22 6.45
CA TYR A 499 -10.77 -8.92 5.37
C TYR A 499 -10.51 -10.43 5.31
N THR A 500 -9.40 -10.92 5.85
CA THR A 500 -9.09 -12.35 5.80
C THR A 500 -9.27 -13.01 7.17
N THR A 501 -9.54 -14.31 7.15
CA THR A 501 -9.75 -15.08 8.38
C THR A 501 -8.54 -15.93 8.75
N ARG A 502 -7.69 -16.23 7.75
CA ARG A 502 -6.53 -17.10 7.89
C ARG A 502 -5.40 -16.60 7.00
N SER A 503 -4.17 -16.80 7.44
CA SER A 503 -2.95 -16.48 6.70
C SER A 503 -2.02 -17.67 6.57
N ILE A 504 -1.49 -17.79 5.37
CA ILE A 504 -0.36 -18.65 5.01
C ILE A 504 0.88 -17.76 5.04
N VAL A 505 1.80 -17.99 5.98
CA VAL A 505 2.97 -17.15 6.18
C VAL A 505 4.21 -17.84 5.64
N ILE A 506 4.87 -17.19 4.67
CA ILE A 506 6.10 -17.69 4.03
C ILE A 506 7.29 -16.85 4.46
N ALA A 507 8.28 -17.47 5.04
CA ALA A 507 9.55 -16.85 5.39
C ALA A 507 10.72 -17.75 4.97
N ASP A 508 11.79 -17.16 4.45
CA ASP A 508 12.98 -17.87 4.00
C ASP A 508 12.67 -19.11 3.14
N SER A 509 11.78 -18.93 2.17
CA SER A 509 11.30 -19.96 1.23
C SER A 509 10.46 -21.09 1.85
N LYS A 510 10.12 -21.03 3.14
CA LYS A 510 9.39 -22.07 3.88
C LYS A 510 8.05 -21.55 4.40
N LEU A 511 7.11 -22.48 4.57
CA LEU A 511 5.89 -22.21 5.33
C LEU A 511 6.25 -22.16 6.83
N VAL A 512 6.02 -21.00 7.46
CA VAL A 512 6.30 -20.81 8.90
C VAL A 512 5.03 -20.79 9.74
N ALA A 513 3.90 -20.44 9.15
CA ALA A 513 2.59 -20.57 9.80
C ALA A 513 1.46 -20.70 8.77
N ASP A 514 0.40 -21.37 9.21
CA ASP A 514 -0.89 -21.47 8.56
C ASP A 514 -1.95 -21.39 9.66
N ALA A 515 -2.43 -20.19 9.95
CA ALA A 515 -3.21 -19.91 11.15
C ALA A 515 -4.19 -18.73 10.95
N PRO A 516 -5.21 -18.61 11.84
CA PRO A 516 -6.03 -17.40 11.90
C PRO A 516 -5.19 -16.15 12.10
N MET A 517 -5.63 -15.05 11.48
CA MET A 517 -4.90 -13.77 11.49
C MET A 517 -4.56 -13.27 12.90
N THR A 518 -5.52 -13.38 13.82
CA THR A 518 -5.33 -12.93 15.20
C THR A 518 -4.19 -13.69 15.90
N GLN A 519 -4.01 -14.99 15.59
CA GLN A 519 -2.89 -15.78 16.13
C GLN A 519 -1.55 -15.38 15.51
N VAL A 520 -1.51 -15.11 14.20
CA VAL A 520 -0.29 -14.65 13.53
C VAL A 520 0.21 -13.36 14.18
N PHE A 521 -0.67 -12.37 14.39
CA PHE A 521 -0.29 -11.09 14.98
C PHE A 521 0.02 -11.13 16.47
N SER A 522 -0.36 -12.20 17.16
CA SER A 522 -0.05 -12.40 18.58
C SER A 522 1.29 -13.12 18.83
N SER A 523 2.01 -13.53 17.78
CA SER A 523 3.28 -14.24 17.89
C SER A 523 4.46 -13.37 17.43
N PRO A 524 5.18 -12.70 18.35
CA PRO A 524 6.31 -11.83 18.01
C PRO A 524 7.42 -12.55 17.25
N GLU A 525 7.71 -13.81 17.61
CA GLU A 525 8.76 -14.62 16.96
C GLU A 525 8.42 -14.89 15.50
N LEU A 526 7.15 -15.23 15.21
CA LEU A 526 6.66 -15.46 13.86
C LEU A 526 6.70 -14.18 13.02
N LEU A 527 6.29 -13.07 13.62
CA LEU A 527 6.31 -11.75 12.96
C LEU A 527 7.75 -11.37 12.62
N ASP A 528 8.69 -11.57 13.52
CA ASP A 528 10.10 -11.27 13.28
C ASP A 528 10.68 -12.14 12.15
N GLN A 529 10.41 -13.44 12.16
CA GLN A 529 10.85 -14.37 11.12
C GLN A 529 10.29 -14.02 9.74
N ALA A 530 9.02 -13.60 9.69
CA ALA A 530 8.34 -13.25 8.44
C ALA A 530 8.57 -11.80 7.99
N ASN A 531 9.35 -11.01 8.74
CA ASN A 531 9.57 -9.56 8.54
C ASN A 531 8.27 -8.75 8.57
N LEU A 532 7.33 -9.20 9.39
CA LEU A 532 6.07 -8.54 9.69
C LEU A 532 6.16 -7.74 10.99
N THR A 533 5.15 -6.92 11.27
CA THR A 533 5.05 -6.16 12.52
C THR A 533 3.75 -6.47 13.22
N THR A 534 3.73 -6.33 14.54
CA THR A 534 2.48 -6.36 15.29
C THR A 534 1.60 -5.15 14.92
N THR A 535 0.30 -5.29 15.10
CA THR A 535 -0.65 -4.18 14.93
C THR A 535 -0.75 -3.34 16.20
N SER A 536 -1.06 -2.05 16.07
CA SER A 536 -1.30 -1.19 17.24
C SER A 536 -2.50 -1.65 18.06
N LEU A 537 -3.41 -2.42 17.48
CA LEU A 537 -4.53 -3.04 18.16
C LEU A 537 -4.06 -4.11 19.18
N PHE A 538 -3.09 -4.95 18.79
CA PHE A 538 -2.46 -5.91 19.71
C PHE A 538 -1.69 -5.19 20.83
N GLU A 539 -0.96 -4.13 20.48
CA GLU A 539 -0.24 -3.32 21.47
C GLU A 539 -1.20 -2.65 22.47
N LEU A 540 -2.33 -2.10 21.99
CA LEU A 540 -3.37 -1.55 22.85
C LEU A 540 -3.90 -2.61 23.83
N ALA A 541 -4.33 -3.79 23.32
CA ALA A 541 -4.84 -4.88 24.14
C ALA A 541 -3.84 -5.27 25.25
N THR A 542 -2.57 -5.41 24.89
CA THR A 542 -1.50 -5.76 25.84
C THR A 542 -1.30 -4.69 26.91
N LYS A 543 -1.25 -3.40 26.50
CA LYS A 543 -1.02 -2.29 27.43
C LYS A 543 -2.18 -2.03 28.38
N VAL A 544 -3.43 -2.25 27.95
CA VAL A 544 -4.59 -2.16 28.84
C VAL A 544 -4.82 -3.43 29.67
N GLY A 545 -3.98 -4.47 29.49
CA GLY A 545 -3.97 -5.69 30.30
C GLY A 545 -5.02 -6.71 29.92
N ILE A 546 -5.50 -6.71 28.67
CA ILE A 546 -6.38 -7.75 28.15
C ILE A 546 -5.56 -9.01 27.91
N LYS A 547 -5.92 -10.12 28.56
CA LYS A 547 -5.20 -11.40 28.43
C LYS A 547 -5.50 -12.12 27.12
N ASP A 548 -6.75 -12.05 26.67
CA ASP A 548 -7.19 -12.62 25.39
C ASP A 548 -7.06 -11.60 24.28
N THR A 549 -5.82 -11.33 23.86
CA THR A 549 -5.53 -10.39 22.76
C THR A 549 -6.12 -10.85 21.43
N ASN A 550 -6.20 -12.18 21.20
CA ASN A 550 -6.83 -12.76 20.02
C ASN A 550 -8.33 -12.46 19.97
N GLY A 551 -9.03 -12.69 21.07
CA GLY A 551 -10.43 -12.37 21.20
C GLY A 551 -10.71 -10.88 21.03
N PHE A 552 -9.85 -10.02 21.58
CA PHE A 552 -9.96 -8.57 21.44
C PHE A 552 -9.85 -8.12 19.98
N MET A 553 -8.83 -8.59 19.26
CA MET A 553 -8.67 -8.29 17.82
C MET A 553 -9.86 -8.82 17.02
N GLN A 554 -10.33 -10.04 17.33
CA GLN A 554 -11.50 -10.61 16.65
C GLN A 554 -12.78 -9.81 16.92
N HIS A 555 -12.95 -9.31 18.13
CA HIS A 555 -14.09 -8.44 18.48
C HIS A 555 -14.06 -7.16 17.65
N PHE A 556 -12.93 -6.47 17.59
CA PHE A 556 -12.75 -5.29 16.76
C PHE A 556 -13.09 -5.55 15.28
N ILE A 557 -12.55 -6.65 14.71
CA ILE A 557 -12.85 -7.05 13.31
C ILE A 557 -14.35 -7.24 13.10
N ASN A 558 -15.04 -7.85 14.06
CA ASN A 558 -16.48 -8.09 13.95
C ASN A 558 -17.28 -6.78 13.97
N VAL A 559 -16.89 -5.82 14.83
CA VAL A 559 -17.51 -4.48 14.90
C VAL A 559 -17.31 -3.73 13.59
N GLU A 560 -16.08 -3.66 13.10
CA GLU A 560 -15.76 -3.03 11.81
C GLU A 560 -16.52 -3.64 10.63
N LYS A 561 -16.65 -4.98 10.61
CA LYS A 561 -17.45 -5.68 9.59
C LYS A 561 -18.94 -5.30 9.66
N ALA A 562 -19.49 -5.19 10.85
CA ALA A 562 -20.88 -4.78 11.04
C ALA A 562 -21.12 -3.34 10.54
N HIS A 563 -20.22 -2.40 10.84
CA HIS A 563 -20.30 -1.01 10.36
C HIS A 563 -20.23 -0.93 8.85
N ARG A 564 -19.30 -1.66 8.20
CA ARG A 564 -19.21 -1.70 6.73
C ARG A 564 -20.47 -2.24 6.07
N GLN A 565 -21.09 -3.26 6.65
CA GLN A 565 -22.34 -3.83 6.14
C GLN A 565 -23.51 -2.85 6.26
N GLN A 566 -23.60 -2.09 7.34
CA GLN A 566 -24.61 -1.05 7.53
C GLN A 566 -24.45 0.08 6.50
N LYS A 567 -23.23 0.64 6.36
CA LYS A 567 -22.94 1.68 5.35
C LYS A 567 -23.26 1.20 3.91
N SER A 568 -23.00 -0.06 3.59
CA SER A 568 -23.31 -0.63 2.27
C SER A 568 -24.82 -0.78 2.01
N SER A 569 -25.62 -1.04 3.04
CA SER A 569 -27.07 -1.15 2.92
C SER A 569 -27.76 0.21 2.78
N GLU A 570 -27.21 1.26 3.35
CA GLU A 570 -27.73 2.63 3.24
C GLU A 570 -27.48 3.22 1.84
N VAL A 571 -26.32 2.96 1.23
CA VAL A 571 -26.00 3.43 -0.11
C VAL A 571 -26.84 2.76 -1.20
N ASN A 572 -27.35 1.55 -0.96
CA ASN A 572 -28.20 0.81 -1.89
C ASN A 572 -29.71 1.10 -1.75
N GLN A 573 -30.15 2.00 -0.85
CA GLN A 573 -31.53 2.46 -0.87
C GLN A 573 -31.69 3.48 -1.99
N PRO A 574 -32.60 3.25 -2.98
CA PRO A 574 -32.86 4.25 -4.01
C PRO A 574 -33.33 5.53 -3.31
N GLU A 575 -32.70 6.67 -3.68
CA GLU A 575 -33.21 7.98 -3.29
C GLU A 575 -34.71 7.99 -3.47
N LYS A 576 -35.44 8.06 -2.35
CA LYS A 576 -36.88 8.32 -2.41
C LYS A 576 -37.04 9.64 -3.13
N ALA A 577 -37.49 9.56 -4.38
CA ALA A 577 -37.87 10.73 -5.16
C ALA A 577 -38.73 11.64 -4.29
N VAL A 578 -38.16 12.78 -3.93
CA VAL A 578 -38.96 13.89 -3.41
C VAL A 578 -39.73 14.43 -4.59
N ALA A 579 -41.03 14.16 -4.57
CA ALA A 579 -41.99 14.66 -5.55
C ALA A 579 -42.14 16.19 -5.47
#